data_246b34aa230e374a7d7d2d2423d498f4
#
_entry.id   246b34aa230e374a7d7d2d2423d498f4
#
_cell.length_a   1.000
_cell.length_b   1.000
_cell.length_c   1.000
_cell.angle_alpha   90.00
_cell.angle_beta   90.00
_cell.angle_gamma   90.00
#
_symmetry.space_group_name_H-M   'P 1'
#
loop_
_entity.id
_entity.type
_entity.pdbx_description
1 polymer ?
#
loop_
_entity_poly.entity_id
_entity_poly.type
_entity_poly.pdbx_seq_one_letter_code
_entity_poly.pdbx_strand_id
1 'polypeptide(L)'
;MKKYSILLVLFFTFCSQTSSNESVEEVITPTPELIIEETKDTPELYVMLMWHQHQPYYTKNSDGYYTRPWVRVHATKDYLDMVELVADYPDLKATFNLTPVLLRQLEDFSNGAKDLYWFYTEIDSDKLSDDDKEFIVSRFFDANPKVIARFPRYVELRNNNQNWSSWTSQDFLDLQIMFNLAWTDPKYLAQEPLKELVSKERNYSEEDKAVLLNEHSKLIDKVIPTHAELWKTGQIEITTTPYAHPILPLIFDTNLAAVGDIGAELPTNRFNKPTDAAIQVEKGLDLAEKLLGQRPTGMWPAEGAVSQLSLIHI
;
A
#
# COMPACT_ATOMS: atom_id res chain seq x y z
N MET A 1 -4.75 -34.37 -26.47
CA MET A 1 -5.83 -33.55 -25.85
C MET A 1 -5.15 -32.31 -25.29
N LYS A 2 -5.49 -31.10 -25.78
CA LYS A 2 -4.88 -29.84 -25.35
C LYS A 2 -5.52 -29.43 -24.03
N LYS A 3 -4.70 -29.30 -22.97
CA LYS A 3 -5.14 -28.73 -21.69
C LYS A 3 -5.11 -27.22 -21.83
N TYR A 4 -6.22 -26.55 -21.55
CA TYR A 4 -6.32 -25.10 -21.49
C TYR A 4 -6.19 -24.67 -20.02
N SER A 5 -5.20 -23.85 -19.71
CA SER A 5 -5.12 -23.16 -18.40
C SER A 5 -5.94 -21.88 -18.50
N ILE A 6 -6.94 -21.74 -17.65
CA ILE A 6 -7.72 -20.52 -17.53
C ILE A 6 -7.14 -19.71 -16.36
N LEU A 7 -6.57 -18.54 -16.65
CA LEU A 7 -6.12 -17.59 -15.67
C LEU A 7 -7.31 -16.71 -15.26
N LEU A 8 -7.82 -16.87 -14.04
CA LEU A 8 -8.87 -16.02 -13.50
C LEU A 8 -8.25 -14.92 -12.63
N VAL A 9 -8.26 -13.69 -13.10
CA VAL A 9 -7.83 -12.52 -12.35
C VAL A 9 -9.06 -11.89 -11.73
N LEU A 10 -9.17 -11.93 -10.39
CA LEU A 10 -10.25 -11.30 -9.65
C LEU A 10 -9.85 -9.88 -9.25
N PHE A 11 -10.50 -8.89 -9.86
CA PHE A 11 -10.43 -7.50 -9.43
C PHE A 11 -11.51 -7.24 -8.38
N PHE A 12 -11.11 -6.83 -7.18
CA PHE A 12 -12.05 -6.33 -6.19
C PHE A 12 -12.27 -4.83 -6.39
N THR A 13 -13.34 -4.46 -7.07
CA THR A 13 -13.87 -3.09 -7.06
C THR A 13 -14.90 -2.98 -5.95
N PHE A 14 -14.62 -2.14 -4.96
CA PHE A 14 -15.61 -1.80 -3.93
C PHE A 14 -16.66 -0.84 -4.51
N CYS A 15 -17.84 -1.38 -4.79
CA CYS A 15 -19.02 -0.57 -5.06
C CYS A 15 -19.97 -0.65 -3.85
N SER A 16 -20.22 0.46 -3.19
CA SER A 16 -21.17 0.56 -2.09
C SER A 16 -22.59 0.57 -2.65
N GLN A 17 -23.39 -0.44 -2.32
CA GLN A 17 -24.85 -0.36 -2.47
C GLN A 17 -25.53 -0.43 -1.10
N THR A 18 -26.39 0.54 -0.88
CA THR A 18 -27.36 0.58 0.22
C THR A 18 -28.46 -0.47 -0.02
N SER A 19 -28.68 -1.37 0.93
CA SER A 19 -29.78 -2.31 0.88
C SER A 19 -30.84 -1.98 1.94
N SER A 20 -32.07 -1.90 1.49
CA SER A 20 -33.29 -1.88 2.29
C SER A 20 -33.58 -3.29 2.86
N ASN A 21 -33.94 -3.34 4.15
CA ASN A 21 -34.36 -4.56 4.84
C ASN A 21 -35.73 -5.07 4.31
N GLU A 22 -35.74 -6.31 3.84
CA GLU A 22 -36.91 -7.16 3.90
C GLU A 22 -36.51 -8.51 4.47
N SER A 23 -37.15 -8.91 5.55
CA SER A 23 -36.97 -10.20 6.23
C SER A 23 -37.66 -11.32 5.45
N VAL A 24 -36.88 -12.25 4.93
CA VAL A 24 -37.37 -13.53 4.39
C VAL A 24 -36.86 -14.64 5.31
N GLU A 25 -37.75 -15.40 5.92
CA GLU A 25 -37.43 -16.65 6.63
C GLU A 25 -36.95 -17.71 5.64
N GLU A 26 -35.68 -18.04 5.74
CA GLU A 26 -35.06 -19.08 4.92
C GLU A 26 -35.24 -20.45 5.59
N VAL A 27 -35.96 -21.34 4.91
CA VAL A 27 -36.09 -22.76 5.26
C VAL A 27 -34.75 -23.43 4.99
N ILE A 28 -34.03 -23.76 6.06
CA ILE A 28 -32.76 -24.52 5.99
C ILE A 28 -33.05 -25.97 5.59
N THR A 29 -32.87 -26.31 4.34
CA THR A 29 -32.72 -27.69 3.89
C THR A 29 -31.28 -28.17 4.18
N PRO A 30 -31.07 -29.34 4.77
CA PRO A 30 -29.72 -29.85 5.02
C PRO A 30 -28.97 -30.04 3.71
N THR A 31 -27.85 -29.41 3.56
CA THR A 31 -26.92 -29.62 2.44
C THR A 31 -26.42 -31.07 2.48
N PRO A 32 -26.47 -31.86 1.39
CA PRO A 32 -25.89 -33.19 1.39
C PRO A 32 -24.36 -33.08 1.66
N GLU A 33 -23.90 -33.89 2.61
CA GLU A 33 -22.48 -34.07 2.87
C GLU A 33 -21.80 -34.58 1.59
N LEU A 34 -21.00 -33.75 0.97
CA LEU A 34 -20.13 -34.15 -0.14
C LEU A 34 -19.05 -35.09 0.42
N ILE A 35 -19.22 -36.39 0.20
CA ILE A 35 -18.14 -37.36 0.40
C ILE A 35 -17.09 -37.09 -0.68
N ILE A 36 -16.03 -36.37 -0.31
CA ILE A 36 -14.87 -36.19 -1.18
C ILE A 36 -14.05 -37.47 -1.05
N GLU A 37 -14.16 -38.39 -2.04
CA GLU A 37 -13.17 -39.44 -2.22
C GLU A 37 -11.83 -38.79 -2.51
N GLU A 38 -10.83 -38.99 -1.63
CA GLU A 38 -9.43 -38.62 -1.87
C GLU A 38 -8.90 -39.43 -3.09
N THR A 39 -9.11 -38.90 -4.27
CA THR A 39 -8.35 -39.37 -5.43
C THR A 39 -6.95 -38.76 -5.34
N LYS A 40 -5.95 -39.62 -5.32
CA LYS A 40 -4.49 -39.27 -5.32
C LYS A 40 -4.03 -38.66 -6.65
N ASP A 41 -4.88 -37.92 -7.34
CA ASP A 41 -4.56 -37.25 -8.60
C ASP A 41 -4.34 -35.77 -8.43
N THR A 42 -3.43 -35.25 -9.23
CA THR A 42 -3.03 -33.82 -9.30
C THR A 42 -4.20 -32.86 -9.09
N PRO A 43 -4.04 -31.81 -8.28
CA PRO A 43 -5.12 -30.84 -7.98
C PRO A 43 -5.74 -30.33 -9.29
N GLU A 44 -7.07 -30.36 -9.38
CA GLU A 44 -7.82 -29.90 -10.56
C GLU A 44 -7.80 -28.38 -10.71
N LEU A 45 -7.55 -27.64 -9.62
CA LEU A 45 -7.54 -26.19 -9.57
C LEU A 45 -6.26 -25.66 -8.91
N TYR A 46 -5.61 -24.73 -9.61
CA TYR A 46 -4.50 -23.94 -9.07
C TYR A 46 -4.98 -22.51 -8.87
N VAL A 47 -4.77 -21.96 -7.66
CA VAL A 47 -5.07 -20.57 -7.33
C VAL A 47 -3.77 -19.81 -7.12
N MET A 48 -3.55 -18.75 -7.92
CA MET A 48 -2.43 -17.85 -7.76
C MET A 48 -2.91 -16.61 -6.99
N LEU A 49 -2.28 -16.33 -5.86
CA LEU A 49 -2.49 -15.11 -5.09
C LEU A 49 -1.37 -14.13 -5.41
N MET A 50 -1.75 -12.94 -5.88
CA MET A 50 -0.80 -11.90 -6.24
C MET A 50 -1.26 -10.55 -5.71
N TRP A 51 -0.35 -9.83 -5.05
CA TRP A 51 -0.55 -8.45 -4.61
C TRP A 51 0.34 -7.51 -5.39
N HIS A 52 -0.25 -6.44 -5.92
CA HIS A 52 0.46 -5.36 -6.58
C HIS A 52 0.62 -4.20 -5.57
N GLN A 53 1.82 -4.05 -5.02
CA GLN A 53 2.16 -2.99 -4.08
C GLN A 53 2.81 -1.83 -4.84
N HIS A 54 2.06 -0.75 -4.94
CA HIS A 54 2.43 0.42 -5.72
C HIS A 54 2.14 1.72 -4.97
N GLN A 55 3.08 2.66 -5.07
CA GLN A 55 2.87 4.09 -4.83
C GLN A 55 3.56 4.86 -5.95
N PRO A 56 2.96 5.94 -6.46
CA PRO A 56 3.67 6.81 -7.38
C PRO A 56 4.88 7.46 -6.71
N TYR A 57 5.78 8.02 -7.50
CA TYR A 57 6.87 8.81 -6.95
C TYR A 57 6.32 10.14 -6.42
N TYR A 58 6.38 10.32 -5.09
CA TYR A 58 6.03 11.57 -4.44
C TYR A 58 7.23 12.52 -4.45
N THR A 59 6.99 13.78 -4.80
CA THR A 59 8.04 14.80 -4.76
C THR A 59 8.28 15.29 -3.35
N LYS A 60 9.53 15.64 -3.06
CA LYS A 60 9.89 16.37 -1.85
C LYS A 60 9.72 17.88 -2.07
N ASN A 61 9.33 18.60 -1.02
CA ASN A 61 9.30 20.06 -1.02
C ASN A 61 10.74 20.64 -0.92
N SER A 62 10.86 21.96 -0.86
CA SER A 62 12.15 22.66 -0.73
C SER A 62 12.95 22.27 0.53
N ASP A 63 12.27 21.84 1.58
CA ASP A 63 12.86 21.47 2.87
C ASP A 63 13.23 19.98 2.93
N GLY A 64 12.99 19.23 1.85
CA GLY A 64 13.34 17.83 1.74
C GLY A 64 12.29 16.85 2.26
N TYR A 65 11.08 17.31 2.64
CA TYR A 65 9.99 16.45 3.09
C TYR A 65 9.14 15.96 1.93
N TYR A 66 8.77 14.68 1.92
CA TYR A 66 7.76 14.17 1.00
C TYR A 66 6.42 14.89 1.20
N THR A 67 5.80 15.32 0.09
CA THR A 67 4.55 16.09 0.14
C THR A 67 3.32 15.24 0.49
N ARG A 68 3.44 13.92 0.49
CA ARG A 68 2.37 12.97 0.79
C ARG A 68 2.86 11.87 1.73
N PRO A 69 2.02 11.39 2.66
CA PRO A 69 2.40 10.39 3.65
C PRO A 69 2.24 8.94 3.18
N TRP A 70 1.70 8.71 1.97
CA TRP A 70 1.11 7.42 1.60
C TRP A 70 2.08 6.25 1.65
N VAL A 71 3.36 6.44 1.26
CA VAL A 71 4.37 5.38 1.40
C VAL A 71 4.53 4.97 2.86
N ARG A 72 4.72 5.94 3.76
CA ARG A 72 4.92 5.67 5.18
C ARG A 72 3.71 5.02 5.84
N VAL A 73 2.54 5.62 5.65
CA VAL A 73 1.34 5.13 6.35
C VAL A 73 0.89 3.76 5.84
N HIS A 74 1.13 3.42 4.57
CA HIS A 74 0.94 2.07 4.07
C HIS A 74 2.04 1.10 4.54
N ALA A 75 3.25 1.56 4.78
CA ALA A 75 4.31 0.74 5.36
C ALA A 75 3.98 0.30 6.79
N THR A 76 3.33 1.16 7.58
CA THR A 76 2.91 0.86 8.96
C THR A 76 1.59 0.09 9.05
N LYS A 77 0.89 -0.10 7.91
CA LYS A 77 -0.43 -0.70 7.88
C LYS A 77 -0.53 -1.93 6.98
N ASP A 78 -0.16 -1.83 5.72
CA ASP A 78 -0.53 -2.84 4.73
C ASP A 78 0.68 -3.65 4.21
N TYR A 79 1.83 -2.99 3.92
CA TYR A 79 2.92 -3.68 3.23
C TYR A 79 3.62 -4.73 4.09
N LEU A 80 3.83 -4.44 5.36
CA LEU A 80 4.45 -5.38 6.26
C LEU A 80 3.46 -6.47 6.72
N ASP A 81 2.24 -6.08 7.09
CA ASP A 81 1.20 -6.99 7.55
C ASP A 81 0.89 -8.09 6.54
N MET A 82 0.72 -7.73 5.25
CA MET A 82 0.39 -8.68 4.20
C MET A 82 1.45 -9.77 4.03
N VAL A 83 2.73 -9.42 4.07
CA VAL A 83 3.82 -10.40 3.92
C VAL A 83 4.03 -11.22 5.20
N GLU A 84 3.86 -10.61 6.37
CA GLU A 84 3.90 -11.34 7.65
C GLU A 84 2.73 -12.32 7.78
N LEU A 85 1.54 -11.97 7.27
CA LEU A 85 0.40 -12.89 7.24
C LEU A 85 0.72 -14.14 6.42
N VAL A 86 1.40 -14.01 5.28
CA VAL A 86 1.86 -15.16 4.49
C VAL A 86 2.85 -15.99 5.28
N ALA A 87 3.76 -15.36 6.04
CA ALA A 87 4.73 -16.05 6.88
C ALA A 87 4.08 -16.92 7.97
N ASP A 88 2.93 -16.51 8.49
CA ASP A 88 2.18 -17.26 9.52
C ASP A 88 1.60 -18.59 8.96
N TYR A 89 1.59 -18.79 7.64
CA TYR A 89 1.09 -19.99 6.96
C TYR A 89 2.17 -20.60 6.05
N PRO A 90 3.07 -21.47 6.57
CA PRO A 90 4.24 -21.95 5.81
C PRO A 90 3.93 -22.67 4.49
N ASP A 91 2.77 -23.28 4.39
CA ASP A 91 2.33 -23.99 3.17
C ASP A 91 1.73 -23.05 2.11
N LEU A 92 1.40 -21.81 2.49
CA LEU A 92 0.89 -20.81 1.57
C LEU A 92 2.03 -20.24 0.72
N LYS A 93 1.82 -20.23 -0.60
CA LYS A 93 2.68 -19.53 -1.55
C LYS A 93 1.95 -18.32 -2.12
N ALA A 94 2.65 -17.21 -2.27
CA ALA A 94 2.08 -15.98 -2.81
C ALA A 94 3.10 -15.23 -3.67
N THR A 95 2.59 -14.38 -4.56
CA THR A 95 3.41 -13.49 -5.37
C THR A 95 3.20 -12.05 -4.91
N PHE A 96 4.28 -11.34 -4.68
CA PHE A 96 4.26 -9.90 -4.42
C PHE A 96 4.90 -9.16 -5.58
N ASN A 97 4.16 -8.25 -6.18
CA ASN A 97 4.71 -7.31 -7.14
C ASN A 97 5.06 -6.01 -6.42
N LEU A 98 6.34 -5.69 -6.37
CA LEU A 98 6.86 -4.49 -5.70
C LEU A 98 7.36 -3.50 -6.73
N THR A 99 6.73 -2.31 -6.80
CA THR A 99 7.18 -1.30 -7.74
C THR A 99 8.50 -0.65 -7.29
N PRO A 100 9.47 -0.42 -8.19
CA PRO A 100 10.76 0.14 -7.82
C PRO A 100 10.66 1.52 -7.16
N VAL A 101 9.73 2.36 -7.61
CA VAL A 101 9.50 3.68 -6.99
C VAL A 101 8.96 3.59 -5.57
N LEU A 102 8.21 2.53 -5.22
CA LEU A 102 7.83 2.24 -3.84
C LEU A 102 9.07 1.82 -3.03
N LEU A 103 9.83 0.84 -3.53
CA LEU A 103 11.05 0.36 -2.87
C LEU A 103 12.05 1.50 -2.61
N ARG A 104 12.23 2.39 -3.59
CA ARG A 104 13.09 3.56 -3.45
C ARG A 104 12.65 4.50 -2.33
N GLN A 105 11.37 4.75 -2.22
CA GLN A 105 10.82 5.62 -1.19
C GLN A 105 10.85 4.95 0.20
N LEU A 106 10.60 3.64 0.29
CA LEU A 106 10.79 2.87 1.53
C LEU A 106 12.25 2.93 2.00
N GLU A 107 13.23 2.74 1.09
CA GLU A 107 14.66 2.91 1.40
C GLU A 107 14.95 4.32 1.94
N ASP A 108 14.37 5.36 1.33
CA ASP A 108 14.55 6.74 1.79
C ASP A 108 13.99 6.95 3.22
N PHE A 109 12.79 6.40 3.52
CA PHE A 109 12.21 6.48 4.86
C PHE A 109 13.04 5.73 5.90
N SER A 110 13.55 4.54 5.60
CA SER A 110 14.48 3.81 6.48
C SER A 110 15.81 4.54 6.68
N ASN A 111 16.20 5.40 5.75
CA ASN A 111 17.36 6.29 5.88
C ASN A 111 17.03 7.65 6.52
N GLY A 112 15.85 7.78 7.14
CA GLY A 112 15.47 8.95 7.92
C GLY A 112 14.75 10.06 7.13
N ALA A 113 14.33 9.81 5.89
CA ALA A 113 13.44 10.73 5.20
C ALA A 113 12.09 10.84 5.94
N LYS A 114 11.45 11.98 5.81
CA LYS A 114 10.16 12.26 6.44
C LYS A 114 9.18 12.80 5.41
N ASP A 115 7.89 12.63 5.67
CA ASP A 115 6.82 13.35 4.98
C ASP A 115 6.31 14.54 5.80
N LEU A 116 5.51 15.38 5.17
CA LEU A 116 4.94 16.56 5.85
C LEU A 116 4.06 16.19 7.05
N TYR A 117 3.34 15.06 6.98
CA TYR A 117 2.49 14.64 8.11
C TYR A 117 3.34 14.17 9.30
N TRP A 118 4.48 13.52 9.02
CA TRP A 118 5.45 13.23 10.06
C TRP A 118 6.03 14.50 10.67
N PHE A 119 6.46 15.44 9.84
CA PHE A 119 6.99 16.73 10.28
C PHE A 119 6.00 17.46 11.20
N TYR A 120 4.75 17.62 10.79
CA TYR A 120 3.73 18.24 11.60
C TYR A 120 3.32 17.43 12.83
N THR A 121 3.53 16.13 12.82
CA THR A 121 3.36 15.28 14.02
C THR A 121 4.48 15.55 15.04
N GLU A 122 5.73 15.75 14.61
CA GLU A 122 6.86 15.98 15.50
C GLU A 122 6.85 17.33 16.23
N ILE A 123 6.16 18.32 15.69
CA ILE A 123 6.07 19.64 16.37
C ILE A 123 5.33 19.46 17.69
N ASP A 124 5.92 19.94 18.78
CA ASP A 124 5.26 19.99 20.09
C ASP A 124 3.94 20.77 19.98
N SER A 125 2.88 20.22 20.51
CA SER A 125 1.53 20.77 20.32
C SER A 125 1.32 22.17 20.88
N ASP A 126 2.13 22.58 21.88
CA ASP A 126 2.14 23.93 22.46
C ASP A 126 2.95 24.95 21.63
N LYS A 127 3.72 24.48 20.63
CA LYS A 127 4.55 25.29 19.74
C LYS A 127 3.98 25.46 18.34
N LEU A 128 2.82 24.85 18.05
CA LEU A 128 2.18 24.94 16.75
C LEU A 128 1.78 26.39 16.42
N SER A 129 2.25 26.89 15.28
CA SER A 129 1.75 28.13 14.69
C SER A 129 0.31 27.93 14.17
N ASP A 130 -0.35 29.02 13.80
CA ASP A 130 -1.71 28.91 13.25
C ASP A 130 -1.72 28.21 11.87
N ASP A 131 -0.68 28.41 11.05
CA ASP A 131 -0.51 27.70 9.78
C ASP A 131 -0.31 26.18 9.99
N ASP A 132 0.46 25.77 11.02
CA ASP A 132 0.65 24.36 11.38
C ASP A 132 -0.66 23.73 11.81
N LYS A 133 -1.44 24.43 12.64
CA LYS A 133 -2.77 23.99 13.09
C LYS A 133 -3.73 23.84 11.93
N GLU A 134 -3.76 24.79 10.99
CA GLU A 134 -4.59 24.71 9.79
C GLU A 134 -4.24 23.48 8.95
N PHE A 135 -2.94 23.24 8.73
CA PHE A 135 -2.50 22.02 8.03
C PHE A 135 -2.98 20.76 8.74
N ILE A 136 -2.74 20.66 10.05
CA ILE A 136 -3.12 19.49 10.86
C ILE A 136 -4.63 19.24 10.76
N VAL A 137 -5.46 20.24 10.98
CA VAL A 137 -6.92 20.09 10.93
C VAL A 137 -7.42 19.74 9.51
N SER A 138 -6.78 20.32 8.47
CA SER A 138 -7.19 20.05 7.09
C SER A 138 -6.78 18.66 6.58
N ARG A 139 -5.75 18.04 7.19
CA ARG A 139 -5.11 16.84 6.66
C ARG A 139 -5.12 15.62 7.57
N PHE A 140 -5.12 15.80 8.88
CA PHE A 140 -5.02 14.67 9.81
C PHE A 140 -6.34 13.90 10.00
N PHE A 141 -7.32 14.13 9.12
CA PHE A 141 -8.50 13.29 8.93
C PHE A 141 -8.47 12.52 7.60
N ASP A 142 -7.34 12.54 6.88
CA ASP A 142 -7.10 11.76 5.66
C ASP A 142 -6.96 10.27 6.01
N ALA A 143 -8.03 9.67 6.50
CA ALA A 143 -8.14 8.26 6.85
C ALA A 143 -9.54 7.72 6.52
N ASN A 144 -9.66 6.41 6.34
CA ASN A 144 -10.95 5.80 6.05
C ASN A 144 -11.93 6.05 7.21
N PRO A 145 -13.17 6.52 6.93
CA PRO A 145 -14.17 6.79 7.98
C PRO A 145 -14.44 5.60 8.91
N LYS A 146 -14.36 4.36 8.42
CA LYS A 146 -14.52 3.15 9.25
C LYS A 146 -13.35 2.97 10.23
N VAL A 147 -12.15 3.40 9.85
CA VAL A 147 -10.98 3.37 10.74
C VAL A 147 -11.09 4.47 11.78
N ILE A 148 -11.46 5.70 11.38
CA ILE A 148 -11.71 6.81 12.31
C ILE A 148 -12.74 6.41 13.37
N ALA A 149 -13.83 5.73 12.95
CA ALA A 149 -14.90 5.29 13.85
C ALA A 149 -14.46 4.31 14.95
N ARG A 150 -13.26 3.70 14.83
CA ARG A 150 -12.70 2.83 15.86
C ARG A 150 -12.14 3.59 17.06
N PHE A 151 -11.89 4.90 16.92
CA PHE A 151 -11.28 5.76 17.93
C PHE A 151 -12.25 6.86 18.35
N PRO A 152 -12.93 6.75 19.51
CA PRO A 152 -13.94 7.73 19.93
C PRO A 152 -13.45 9.16 19.95
N ARG A 153 -12.23 9.40 20.46
CA ARG A 153 -11.63 10.74 20.49
C ARG A 153 -11.37 11.30 19.08
N TYR A 154 -10.99 10.45 18.12
CA TYR A 154 -10.77 10.89 16.75
C TYR A 154 -12.09 11.30 16.07
N VAL A 155 -13.18 10.57 16.35
CA VAL A 155 -14.54 10.94 15.91
C VAL A 155 -14.97 12.29 16.51
N GLU A 156 -14.74 12.50 17.81
CA GLU A 156 -15.04 13.76 18.52
C GLU A 156 -14.34 14.94 17.86
N LEU A 157 -13.02 14.85 17.65
CA LEU A 157 -12.21 15.88 17.00
C LEU A 157 -12.69 16.15 15.56
N ARG A 158 -12.99 15.10 14.79
CA ARG A 158 -13.51 15.22 13.42
C ARG A 158 -14.84 15.96 13.38
N ASN A 159 -15.76 15.65 14.29
CA ASN A 159 -17.07 16.29 14.34
C ASN A 159 -17.00 17.76 14.77
N ASN A 160 -15.93 18.14 15.46
CA ASN A 160 -15.70 19.52 15.94
C ASN A 160 -14.63 20.27 15.13
N ASN A 161 -14.18 19.75 14.00
CA ASN A 161 -13.08 20.33 13.24
C ASN A 161 -13.36 21.74 12.69
N GLN A 162 -14.62 22.10 12.49
CA GLN A 162 -15.01 23.45 12.05
C GLN A 162 -14.73 24.54 13.12
N ASN A 163 -14.59 24.11 14.38
CA ASN A 163 -14.36 25.01 15.53
C ASN A 163 -12.92 24.91 16.05
N TRP A 164 -11.97 24.48 15.22
CA TRP A 164 -10.58 24.21 15.64
C TRP A 164 -9.85 25.43 16.26
N SER A 165 -10.30 26.66 15.95
CA SER A 165 -9.76 27.86 16.58
C SER A 165 -10.00 27.94 18.09
N SER A 166 -10.92 27.15 18.62
CA SER A 166 -11.18 27.00 20.05
C SER A 166 -10.47 25.80 20.69
N TRP A 167 -9.70 25.04 19.91
CA TRP A 167 -9.01 23.87 20.41
C TRP A 167 -7.83 24.23 21.28
N THR A 168 -7.58 23.39 22.27
CA THR A 168 -6.40 23.45 23.13
C THR A 168 -5.21 22.74 22.47
N SER A 169 -3.99 22.95 22.99
CA SER A 169 -2.81 22.18 22.56
C SER A 169 -3.04 20.67 22.73
N GLN A 170 -3.81 20.25 23.75
CA GLN A 170 -4.15 18.84 23.95
C GLN A 170 -5.01 18.26 22.82
N ASP A 171 -5.94 19.03 22.26
CA ASP A 171 -6.76 18.59 21.14
C ASP A 171 -5.90 18.34 19.89
N PHE A 172 -4.92 19.21 19.63
CA PHE A 172 -3.96 19.02 18.54
C PHE A 172 -3.04 17.84 18.77
N LEU A 173 -2.53 17.66 19.99
CA LEU A 173 -1.70 16.49 20.33
C LEU A 173 -2.48 15.17 20.16
N ASP A 174 -3.71 15.13 20.64
CA ASP A 174 -4.57 13.97 20.45
C ASP A 174 -4.78 13.69 18.95
N LEU A 175 -5.01 14.72 18.12
CA LEU A 175 -5.16 14.57 16.67
C LEU A 175 -3.90 14.07 15.98
N GLN A 176 -2.71 14.62 16.37
CA GLN A 176 -1.42 14.16 15.84
C GLN A 176 -1.22 12.66 16.08
N ILE A 177 -1.57 12.18 17.26
CA ILE A 177 -1.45 10.77 17.62
C ILE A 177 -2.53 9.92 16.95
N MET A 178 -3.79 10.36 16.98
CA MET A 178 -4.92 9.60 16.42
C MET A 178 -4.78 9.34 14.93
N PHE A 179 -4.28 10.30 14.16
CA PHE A 179 -4.00 10.10 12.74
C PHE A 179 -3.01 8.94 12.53
N ASN A 180 -1.91 8.94 13.26
CA ASN A 180 -0.87 7.91 13.11
C ASN A 180 -1.33 6.55 13.65
N LEU A 181 -2.07 6.47 14.76
CA LEU A 181 -2.69 5.23 15.23
C LEU A 181 -3.70 4.66 14.22
N ALA A 182 -4.47 5.52 13.56
CA ALA A 182 -5.42 5.09 12.53
C ALA A 182 -4.74 4.46 11.31
N TRP A 183 -3.52 4.86 11.01
CA TRP A 183 -2.67 4.31 9.96
C TRP A 183 -1.70 3.23 10.44
N THR A 184 -1.92 2.68 11.62
CA THR A 184 -1.19 1.51 12.11
C THR A 184 -2.07 0.27 12.02
N ASP A 185 -1.49 -0.85 11.58
CA ASP A 185 -2.23 -2.09 11.46
C ASP A 185 -2.71 -2.61 12.82
N PRO A 186 -3.93 -3.19 12.90
CA PRO A 186 -4.48 -3.77 14.13
C PRO A 186 -3.58 -4.80 14.81
N LYS A 187 -2.79 -5.56 14.05
CA LYS A 187 -1.82 -6.54 14.58
C LYS A 187 -0.80 -5.86 15.49
N TYR A 188 -0.28 -4.71 15.07
CA TYR A 188 0.71 -3.95 15.84
C TYR A 188 0.06 -3.13 16.95
N LEU A 189 -1.14 -2.58 16.72
CA LEU A 189 -1.92 -1.90 17.76
C LEU A 189 -2.29 -2.81 18.94
N ALA A 190 -2.31 -4.12 18.75
CA ALA A 190 -2.56 -5.10 19.80
C ALA A 190 -1.31 -5.45 20.64
N GLN A 191 -0.14 -4.93 20.29
CA GLN A 191 1.14 -5.22 20.93
C GLN A 191 1.68 -3.99 21.68
N GLU A 192 2.43 -4.24 22.76
CA GLU A 192 3.13 -3.15 23.47
C GLU A 192 4.29 -2.60 22.61
N PRO A 193 4.55 -1.31 22.65
CA PRO A 193 3.90 -0.29 23.50
C PRO A 193 2.63 0.34 22.89
N LEU A 194 2.27 0.05 21.65
CA LEU A 194 1.13 0.68 20.95
C LEU A 194 -0.22 0.34 21.61
N LYS A 195 -0.35 -0.85 22.18
CA LYS A 195 -1.55 -1.27 22.90
C LYS A 195 -1.87 -0.35 24.10
N GLU A 196 -0.86 0.11 24.81
CA GLU A 196 -1.02 1.07 25.90
C GLU A 196 -1.56 2.40 25.35
N LEU A 197 -1.02 2.91 24.22
CA LEU A 197 -1.51 4.12 23.57
C LEU A 197 -2.97 4.00 23.12
N VAL A 198 -3.36 2.87 22.54
CA VAL A 198 -4.75 2.60 22.16
C VAL A 198 -5.66 2.62 23.38
N SER A 199 -5.23 1.99 24.51
CA SER A 199 -6.01 1.90 25.74
C SER A 199 -6.16 3.25 26.45
N LYS A 200 -5.23 4.18 26.22
CA LYS A 200 -5.27 5.53 26.80
C LYS A 200 -6.37 6.39 26.20
N GLU A 201 -6.73 6.18 24.94
CA GLU A 201 -7.84 6.80 24.19
C GLU A 201 -7.74 8.32 24.00
N ARG A 202 -7.23 9.09 24.93
CA ARG A 202 -7.10 10.57 24.91
C ARG A 202 -6.09 11.08 25.92
N ASN A 203 -5.85 12.39 25.93
CA ASN A 203 -4.92 13.08 26.84
C ASN A 203 -3.50 12.52 26.72
N TYR A 204 -3.07 12.34 25.50
CA TYR A 204 -1.71 11.88 25.20
C TYR A 204 -0.66 12.89 25.65
N SER A 205 0.56 12.42 25.80
CA SER A 205 1.74 13.25 26.07
C SER A 205 2.65 13.32 24.85
N GLU A 206 3.62 14.21 24.88
CA GLU A 206 4.65 14.30 23.83
C GLU A 206 5.55 13.04 23.82
N GLU A 207 5.71 12.39 24.99
CA GLU A 207 6.39 11.10 25.12
C GLU A 207 5.61 9.98 24.42
N ASP A 208 4.28 9.94 24.55
CA ASP A 208 3.41 8.99 23.82
C ASP A 208 3.60 9.16 22.32
N LYS A 209 3.66 10.40 21.86
CA LYS A 209 3.90 10.73 20.44
C LYS A 209 5.26 10.23 19.96
N ALA A 210 6.30 10.44 20.76
CA ALA A 210 7.65 9.97 20.45
C ALA A 210 7.72 8.43 20.40
N VAL A 211 7.03 7.73 21.31
CA VAL A 211 6.91 6.27 21.32
C VAL A 211 6.25 5.79 20.01
N LEU A 212 5.11 6.40 19.62
CA LEU A 212 4.39 6.03 18.41
C LEU A 212 5.25 6.20 17.14
N LEU A 213 5.92 7.33 16.99
CA LEU A 213 6.79 7.60 15.83
C LEU A 213 7.99 6.65 15.78
N ASN A 214 8.57 6.30 16.93
CA ASN A 214 9.64 5.30 17.01
C ASN A 214 9.16 3.91 16.57
N GLU A 215 7.95 3.48 16.96
CA GLU A 215 7.38 2.23 16.49
C GLU A 215 7.09 2.25 14.99
N HIS A 216 6.61 3.37 14.45
CA HIS A 216 6.45 3.54 13.00
C HIS A 216 7.78 3.36 12.25
N SER A 217 8.88 3.97 12.74
CA SER A 217 10.21 3.76 12.15
C SER A 217 10.60 2.29 12.12
N LYS A 218 10.42 1.56 13.23
CA LYS A 218 10.72 0.13 13.31
C LYS A 218 9.88 -0.72 12.34
N LEU A 219 8.61 -0.37 12.14
CA LEU A 219 7.74 -1.09 11.19
C LEU A 219 8.19 -0.84 9.74
N ILE A 220 8.51 0.41 9.39
CA ILE A 220 9.02 0.76 8.06
C ILE A 220 10.30 -0.01 7.75
N ASP A 221 11.25 -0.05 8.70
CA ASP A 221 12.54 -0.72 8.55
C ASP A 221 12.41 -2.23 8.29
N LYS A 222 11.29 -2.84 8.67
CA LYS A 222 11.03 -4.27 8.46
C LYS A 222 10.47 -4.60 7.07
N VAL A 223 9.86 -3.65 6.35
CA VAL A 223 9.12 -3.96 5.12
C VAL A 223 10.00 -4.67 4.09
N ILE A 224 11.11 -4.04 3.69
CA ILE A 224 12.02 -4.60 2.66
C ILE A 224 12.69 -5.90 3.15
N PRO A 225 13.29 -5.96 4.36
CA PRO A 225 13.94 -7.17 4.82
C PRO A 225 13.00 -8.38 4.95
N THR A 226 11.75 -8.17 5.39
CA THR A 226 10.79 -9.27 5.53
C THR A 226 10.41 -9.85 4.17
N HIS A 227 10.17 -9.03 3.17
CA HIS A 227 9.93 -9.51 1.80
C HIS A 227 11.15 -10.26 1.25
N ALA A 228 12.36 -9.71 1.44
CA ALA A 228 13.60 -10.34 0.97
C ALA A 228 13.82 -11.72 1.61
N GLU A 229 13.58 -11.85 2.91
CA GLU A 229 13.77 -13.13 3.62
C GLU A 229 12.75 -14.19 3.17
N LEU A 230 11.46 -13.85 3.04
CA LEU A 230 10.46 -14.80 2.57
C LEU A 230 10.69 -15.20 1.09
N TRP A 231 11.19 -14.29 0.28
CA TRP A 231 11.60 -14.61 -1.09
C TRP A 231 12.78 -15.55 -1.12
N LYS A 232 13.81 -15.30 -0.33
CA LYS A 232 14.99 -16.14 -0.20
C LYS A 232 14.65 -17.57 0.25
N THR A 233 13.67 -17.74 1.15
CA THR A 233 13.19 -19.07 1.58
C THR A 233 12.27 -19.74 0.55
N GLY A 234 11.88 -19.04 -0.50
CA GLY A 234 10.97 -19.55 -1.54
C GLY A 234 9.50 -19.66 -1.09
N GLN A 235 9.12 -18.98 0.00
CA GLN A 235 7.73 -18.93 0.43
C GLN A 235 6.93 -17.94 -0.42
N ILE A 236 7.55 -16.84 -0.85
CA ILE A 236 6.95 -15.91 -1.80
C ILE A 236 7.77 -15.83 -3.09
N GLU A 237 7.13 -15.38 -4.15
CA GLU A 237 7.78 -14.92 -5.37
C GLU A 237 7.68 -13.40 -5.43
N ILE A 238 8.77 -12.73 -5.81
CA ILE A 238 8.75 -11.28 -6.05
C ILE A 238 8.90 -10.99 -7.53
N THR A 239 7.96 -10.22 -8.04
CA THR A 239 8.03 -9.59 -9.36
C THR A 239 8.19 -8.08 -9.20
N THR A 240 8.63 -7.40 -10.25
CA THR A 240 8.77 -5.94 -10.24
C THR A 240 7.99 -5.30 -11.39
N THR A 241 8.16 -4.02 -11.59
CA THR A 241 7.65 -3.25 -12.73
C THR A 241 8.77 -2.44 -13.36
N PRO A 242 8.56 -1.82 -14.52
CA PRO A 242 9.46 -0.76 -14.97
C PRO A 242 9.62 0.32 -13.90
N TYR A 243 10.79 0.96 -13.80
CA TYR A 243 11.23 1.78 -12.66
C TYR A 243 10.21 2.79 -12.14
N ALA A 244 9.69 3.67 -13.01
CA ALA A 244 8.70 4.69 -12.65
C ALA A 244 7.25 4.26 -12.93
N HIS A 245 7.01 2.94 -13.14
CA HIS A 245 5.71 2.40 -13.49
C HIS A 245 5.07 3.01 -14.75
N PRO A 246 5.83 3.26 -15.83
CA PRO A 246 5.25 3.80 -17.04
C PRO A 246 4.53 2.73 -17.86
N ILE A 247 3.56 3.14 -18.67
CA ILE A 247 2.98 2.31 -19.72
C ILE A 247 4.02 2.12 -20.83
N LEU A 248 4.80 1.02 -20.77
CA LEU A 248 5.93 0.78 -21.67
C LEU A 248 5.56 0.89 -23.16
N PRO A 249 4.43 0.35 -23.66
CA PRO A 249 4.05 0.54 -25.05
C PRO A 249 4.03 2.01 -25.49
N LEU A 250 3.55 2.92 -24.64
CA LEU A 250 3.46 4.35 -24.96
C LEU A 250 4.82 5.06 -24.90
N ILE A 251 5.73 4.60 -24.04
CA ILE A 251 7.12 5.08 -24.02
C ILE A 251 7.83 4.59 -25.28
N PHE A 252 7.62 3.33 -25.65
CA PHE A 252 8.24 2.75 -26.83
C PHE A 252 7.79 3.47 -28.08
N ASP A 253 6.46 3.62 -28.28
CA ASP A 253 5.86 4.29 -29.43
C ASP A 253 4.38 4.63 -29.15
N THR A 254 4.02 5.91 -29.14
CA THR A 254 2.63 6.33 -28.92
C THR A 254 1.64 5.78 -29.94
N ASN A 255 2.10 5.41 -31.15
CA ASN A 255 1.24 4.81 -32.16
C ASN A 255 0.72 3.42 -31.77
N LEU A 256 1.35 2.75 -30.78
CA LEU A 256 0.86 1.49 -30.25
C LEU A 256 -0.49 1.62 -29.54
N ALA A 257 -0.91 2.82 -29.15
CA ALA A 257 -2.24 3.06 -28.60
C ALA A 257 -3.36 2.59 -29.55
N ALA A 258 -3.18 2.79 -30.86
CA ALA A 258 -4.15 2.35 -31.88
C ALA A 258 -4.27 0.82 -32.00
N VAL A 259 -3.36 0.03 -31.43
CA VAL A 259 -3.46 -1.43 -31.40
C VAL A 259 -4.46 -1.87 -30.32
N GLY A 260 -4.46 -1.17 -29.18
CA GLY A 260 -5.38 -1.46 -28.07
C GLY A 260 -6.76 -0.80 -28.25
N ASP A 261 -6.78 0.37 -28.89
CA ASP A 261 -8.00 1.14 -29.19
C ASP A 261 -7.99 1.59 -30.67
N ILE A 262 -8.76 0.89 -31.50
CA ILE A 262 -8.90 1.09 -32.97
C ILE A 262 -9.66 2.39 -33.25
N GLY A 263 -9.51 3.41 -32.62
CA GLY A 263 -10.16 4.72 -32.84
C GLY A 263 -9.50 5.81 -32.06
N ALA A 264 -8.44 5.43 -31.34
CA ALA A 264 -7.71 6.38 -30.51
C ALA A 264 -7.16 7.54 -31.36
N GLU A 265 -7.43 8.77 -30.92
CA GLU A 265 -6.76 9.94 -31.45
C GLU A 265 -5.29 9.93 -31.02
N LEU A 266 -4.39 9.78 -31.99
CA LEU A 266 -2.96 9.76 -31.71
C LEU A 266 -2.42 11.19 -31.56
N PRO A 267 -1.37 11.39 -30.73
CA PRO A 267 -0.72 12.68 -30.60
C PRO A 267 -0.17 13.18 -31.94
N THR A 268 -0.36 14.46 -32.25
CA THR A 268 0.21 15.08 -33.43
C THR A 268 1.73 14.90 -33.51
N ASN A 269 2.40 15.00 -32.36
CA ASN A 269 3.82 14.70 -32.22
C ASN A 269 3.99 13.28 -31.66
N ARG A 270 4.36 12.35 -32.55
CA ARG A 270 4.67 10.98 -32.16
C ARG A 270 5.81 10.97 -31.16
N PHE A 271 5.59 10.34 -29.99
CA PHE A 271 6.63 10.02 -29.03
C PHE A 271 7.12 8.60 -29.31
N ASN A 272 8.43 8.42 -29.48
CA ASN A 272 9.05 7.13 -29.76
C ASN A 272 10.45 7.09 -29.10
N LYS A 273 10.55 6.36 -27.98
CA LYS A 273 11.76 6.27 -27.15
C LYS A 273 12.02 4.83 -26.68
N PRO A 274 12.35 3.89 -27.57
CA PRO A 274 12.61 2.50 -27.20
C PRO A 274 13.71 2.34 -26.15
N THR A 275 14.77 3.16 -26.26
CA THR A 275 15.88 3.15 -25.30
C THR A 275 15.41 3.54 -23.89
N ASP A 276 14.50 4.51 -23.78
CA ASP A 276 13.97 4.92 -22.48
C ASP A 276 13.12 3.79 -21.86
N ALA A 277 12.36 3.05 -22.68
CA ALA A 277 11.63 1.87 -22.23
C ALA A 277 12.56 0.79 -21.67
N ALA A 278 13.67 0.48 -22.37
CA ALA A 278 14.68 -0.47 -21.91
C ALA A 278 15.34 0.00 -20.60
N ILE A 279 15.70 1.28 -20.48
CA ILE A 279 16.26 1.86 -19.26
C ILE A 279 15.29 1.77 -18.07
N GLN A 280 14.00 1.93 -18.29
CA GLN A 280 12.99 1.79 -17.26
C GLN A 280 12.96 0.35 -16.70
N VAL A 281 13.08 -0.66 -17.57
CA VAL A 281 13.14 -2.07 -17.17
C VAL A 281 14.41 -2.36 -16.38
N GLU A 282 15.59 -2.04 -16.92
CA GLU A 282 16.88 -2.30 -16.28
C GLU A 282 16.99 -1.61 -14.92
N LYS A 283 16.68 -0.32 -14.84
CA LYS A 283 16.71 0.40 -13.55
C LYS A 283 15.75 -0.19 -12.52
N GLY A 284 14.60 -0.70 -12.95
CA GLY A 284 13.66 -1.37 -12.07
C GLY A 284 14.25 -2.65 -11.48
N LEU A 285 14.81 -3.50 -12.32
CA LEU A 285 15.46 -4.75 -11.94
C LEU A 285 16.69 -4.51 -11.05
N ASP A 286 17.55 -3.57 -11.40
CA ASP A 286 18.77 -3.25 -10.63
C ASP A 286 18.43 -2.74 -9.21
N LEU A 287 17.41 -1.89 -9.08
CA LEU A 287 16.99 -1.41 -7.76
C LEU A 287 16.37 -2.53 -6.92
N ALA A 288 15.51 -3.36 -7.52
CA ALA A 288 14.92 -4.50 -6.83
C ALA A 288 16.00 -5.48 -6.35
N GLU A 289 16.96 -5.83 -7.22
CA GLU A 289 18.10 -6.69 -6.86
C GLU A 289 18.92 -6.10 -5.72
N LYS A 290 19.26 -4.80 -5.81
CA LYS A 290 20.01 -4.09 -4.77
C LYS A 290 19.34 -4.18 -3.39
N LEU A 291 18.02 -3.99 -3.33
CA LEU A 291 17.29 -3.87 -2.07
C LEU A 291 16.79 -5.20 -1.52
N LEU A 292 16.50 -6.16 -2.39
CA LEU A 292 15.92 -7.45 -2.01
C LEU A 292 16.93 -8.60 -2.07
N GLY A 293 18.12 -8.35 -2.61
CA GLY A 293 19.24 -9.33 -2.65
C GLY A 293 19.15 -10.36 -3.77
N GLN A 294 18.08 -10.32 -4.58
CA GLN A 294 17.89 -11.20 -5.74
C GLN A 294 17.30 -10.38 -6.89
N ARG A 295 17.61 -10.78 -8.14
CA ARG A 295 17.05 -10.15 -9.33
C ARG A 295 15.73 -10.78 -9.68
N PRO A 296 14.61 -10.02 -9.75
CA PRO A 296 13.32 -10.56 -10.18
C PRO A 296 13.38 -11.14 -11.59
N THR A 297 12.73 -12.30 -11.79
CA THR A 297 12.60 -12.94 -13.10
C THR A 297 11.23 -12.69 -13.75
N GLY A 298 10.30 -12.14 -12.99
CA GLY A 298 8.96 -11.75 -13.44
C GLY A 298 8.76 -10.24 -13.40
N MET A 299 7.94 -9.75 -14.32
CA MET A 299 7.58 -8.33 -14.38
C MET A 299 6.08 -8.17 -14.62
N TRP A 300 5.47 -7.29 -13.81
CA TRP A 300 4.11 -6.83 -14.04
C TRP A 300 4.14 -5.67 -15.04
N PRO A 301 3.45 -5.76 -16.18
CA PRO A 301 3.34 -4.62 -17.07
C PRO A 301 2.47 -3.54 -16.42
N ALA A 302 2.99 -2.31 -16.37
CA ALA A 302 2.28 -1.19 -15.79
C ALA A 302 0.89 -1.03 -16.44
N GLU A 303 -0.15 -0.89 -15.61
CA GLU A 303 -1.56 -0.81 -16.02
C GLU A 303 -2.04 -1.99 -16.88
N GLY A 304 -1.35 -3.14 -16.83
CA GLY A 304 -1.66 -4.29 -17.67
C GLY A 304 -1.38 -4.09 -19.16
N ALA A 305 -0.74 -2.98 -19.54
CA ALA A 305 -0.50 -2.63 -20.92
C ALA A 305 0.72 -3.34 -21.49
N VAL A 306 0.52 -4.13 -22.54
CA VAL A 306 1.57 -4.91 -23.20
C VAL A 306 1.57 -4.67 -24.71
N SER A 307 2.74 -4.80 -25.30
CA SER A 307 2.91 -4.94 -26.75
C SER A 307 4.05 -5.90 -27.04
N GLN A 308 4.07 -6.52 -28.23
CA GLN A 308 5.18 -7.39 -28.63
C GLN A 308 6.53 -6.67 -28.52
N LEU A 309 6.57 -5.39 -28.89
CA LEU A 309 7.79 -4.60 -28.87
C LEU A 309 8.25 -4.24 -27.44
N SER A 310 7.32 -4.02 -26.50
CA SER A 310 7.69 -3.78 -25.11
C SER A 310 8.16 -5.04 -24.40
N LEU A 311 7.63 -6.22 -24.77
CA LEU A 311 7.98 -7.49 -24.14
C LEU A 311 9.39 -8.00 -24.47
N ILE A 312 9.98 -7.60 -25.61
CA ILE A 312 11.36 -8.01 -25.96
C ILE A 312 12.42 -7.41 -25.05
N HIS A 313 12.08 -6.41 -24.25
CA HIS A 313 12.96 -5.78 -23.25
C HIS A 313 12.81 -6.37 -21.85
N ILE A 314 11.90 -7.30 -21.67
CA ILE A 314 11.67 -8.04 -20.42
C ILE A 314 12.38 -9.40 -20.51
#